data_0fde2815c4f71e73f32000273aa85196
#
_entry.id   0fde2815c4f71e73f32000273aa85196
#
_cell.length_a   1.000
_cell.length_b   1.000
_cell.length_c   1.000
_cell.angle_alpha   90.00
_cell.angle_beta   90.00
_cell.angle_gamma   90.00
#
_symmetry.space_group_name_H-M   'P 1'
#
loop_
_entity.id
_entity.type
_entity.pdbx_description
1 polymer ?
#
loop_
_entity_poly.entity_id
_entity_poly.type
_entity_poly.pdbx_seq_one_letter_code
_entity_poly.pdbx_strand_id
1 'polypeptide(L)'
;DKSIMDQMSQYLATNSNYVICNVNYRLLSDLDNSVTLDEIIGDAFGALIWIKDNIASYNGDKNRVAVTGDSAGAHISAMIVNLGNEINDSDDFSKSLEFTPTYLPQDTPIHAIKSQDLMSVQASILSYGAFDIYSSAIYGLESSRNPFWYFSGSTPRGVFGDEYSYF
;
A
#
# COMPACT_ATOMS: atom_id res chain seq x y z
N ASP A 1 -9.73 -3.71 -6.82
CA ASP A 1 -10.00 -3.05 -8.10
C ASP A 1 -10.30 -1.57 -7.85
N LYS A 2 -9.50 -0.69 -8.45
CA LYS A 2 -9.61 0.77 -8.30
C LYS A 2 -10.95 1.35 -8.76
N SER A 3 -11.72 0.63 -9.57
CA SER A 3 -13.01 1.12 -10.10
C SER A 3 -14.01 1.48 -9.00
N ILE A 4 -13.88 0.89 -7.81
CA ILE A 4 -14.69 1.24 -6.63
C ILE A 4 -14.52 2.72 -6.26
N MET A 5 -13.33 3.28 -6.49
CA MET A 5 -13.00 4.67 -6.14
C MET A 5 -13.16 5.64 -7.32
N ASP A 6 -13.59 5.18 -8.50
CA ASP A 6 -13.66 6.02 -9.70
C ASP A 6 -14.59 7.22 -9.53
N GLN A 7 -15.76 7.03 -8.93
CA GLN A 7 -16.73 8.11 -8.72
C GLN A 7 -16.15 9.21 -7.81
N MET A 8 -15.52 8.82 -6.69
CA MET A 8 -14.88 9.76 -5.78
C MET A 8 -13.70 10.45 -6.46
N SER A 9 -12.88 9.70 -7.19
CA SER A 9 -11.72 10.23 -7.89
C SER A 9 -12.11 11.27 -8.93
N GLN A 10 -13.15 10.98 -9.73
CA GLN A 10 -13.71 11.92 -10.72
C GLN A 10 -14.30 13.17 -10.05
N TYR A 11 -15.04 12.99 -8.96
CA TYR A 11 -15.62 14.11 -8.22
C TYR A 11 -14.53 15.05 -7.69
N LEU A 12 -13.49 14.50 -7.06
CA LEU A 12 -12.38 15.29 -6.52
C LEU A 12 -11.60 15.99 -7.63
N ALA A 13 -11.27 15.28 -8.71
CA ALA A 13 -10.55 15.87 -9.85
C ALA A 13 -11.33 16.99 -10.54
N THR A 14 -12.66 16.90 -10.56
CA THR A 14 -13.52 17.90 -11.21
C THR A 14 -13.80 19.12 -10.32
N ASN A 15 -13.89 18.91 -8.99
CA ASN A 15 -14.34 19.94 -8.05
C ASN A 15 -13.21 20.50 -7.17
N SER A 16 -11.96 20.17 -7.44
CA SER A 16 -10.80 20.68 -6.70
C SER A 16 -9.63 20.96 -7.65
N ASN A 17 -8.54 21.46 -7.09
CA ASN A 17 -7.27 21.65 -7.80
C ASN A 17 -6.31 20.47 -7.55
N TYR A 18 -6.82 19.27 -7.28
CA TYR A 18 -5.99 18.10 -7.08
C TYR A 18 -5.80 17.31 -8.38
N VAL A 19 -4.61 16.79 -8.57
CA VAL A 19 -4.38 15.67 -9.48
C VAL A 19 -4.64 14.38 -8.71
N ILE A 20 -5.56 13.57 -9.19
CA ILE A 20 -5.96 12.32 -8.51
C ILE A 20 -5.32 11.13 -9.19
N CYS A 21 -4.57 10.38 -8.44
CA CYS A 21 -3.97 9.11 -8.85
C CYS A 21 -4.71 7.95 -8.17
N ASN A 22 -5.58 7.28 -8.92
CA ASN A 22 -6.29 6.11 -8.43
C ASN A 22 -5.48 4.84 -8.77
N VAL A 23 -4.90 4.21 -7.75
CA VAL A 23 -3.87 3.18 -7.89
C VAL A 23 -4.47 1.78 -7.86
N ASN A 24 -4.03 0.90 -8.74
CA ASN A 24 -4.18 -0.55 -8.58
C ASN A 24 -2.94 -1.13 -7.89
N TYR A 25 -3.16 -2.17 -7.12
CA TYR A 25 -2.14 -3.03 -6.56
C TYR A 25 -2.60 -4.49 -6.68
N ARG A 26 -1.68 -5.45 -6.57
CA ARG A 26 -2.02 -6.88 -6.57
C ARG A 26 -2.94 -7.22 -5.40
N LEU A 27 -3.76 -8.23 -5.59
CA LEU A 27 -4.63 -8.77 -4.54
C LEU A 27 -4.07 -10.12 -4.06
N LEU A 28 -4.37 -10.49 -2.83
CA LEU A 28 -3.97 -11.80 -2.27
C LEU A 28 -4.42 -12.98 -3.13
N SER A 29 -5.55 -12.83 -3.84
CA SER A 29 -6.11 -13.84 -4.74
C SER A 29 -5.44 -13.92 -6.11
N ASP A 30 -4.58 -12.96 -6.44
CA ASP A 30 -3.90 -12.97 -7.73
C ASP A 30 -2.82 -14.08 -7.78
N LEU A 31 -2.41 -14.46 -8.99
CA LEU A 31 -1.41 -15.49 -9.22
C LEU A 31 -1.70 -16.79 -8.44
N ASP A 32 -2.91 -17.30 -8.55
CA ASP A 32 -3.36 -18.53 -7.87
C ASP A 32 -3.19 -18.49 -6.34
N ASN A 33 -3.49 -17.33 -5.73
CA ASN A 33 -3.33 -17.04 -4.30
C ASN A 33 -1.86 -17.03 -3.81
N SER A 34 -0.89 -16.74 -4.65
CA SER A 34 0.51 -16.70 -4.24
C SER A 34 1.01 -15.31 -3.83
N VAL A 35 0.23 -14.24 -4.10
CA VAL A 35 0.61 -12.87 -3.72
C VAL A 35 0.61 -12.70 -2.21
N THR A 36 1.67 -12.08 -1.68
CA THR A 36 1.85 -11.83 -0.25
C THR A 36 1.62 -10.35 0.11
N LEU A 37 1.47 -10.06 1.40
CA LEU A 37 1.20 -8.69 1.86
C LEU A 37 2.37 -7.74 1.55
N ASP A 38 3.60 -8.19 1.69
CA ASP A 38 4.81 -7.41 1.37
C ASP A 38 4.86 -7.02 -0.11
N GLU A 39 4.44 -7.90 -1.02
CA GLU A 39 4.33 -7.58 -2.44
C GLU A 39 3.26 -6.51 -2.72
N ILE A 40 2.13 -6.57 -2.02
CA ILE A 40 1.06 -5.56 -2.10
C ILE A 40 1.55 -4.20 -1.60
N ILE A 41 2.29 -4.18 -0.49
CA ILE A 41 2.90 -2.96 0.03
C ILE A 41 3.97 -2.44 -0.93
N GLY A 42 4.77 -3.33 -1.52
CA GLY A 42 5.75 -2.98 -2.54
C GLY A 42 5.13 -2.30 -3.77
N ASP A 43 3.94 -2.74 -4.19
CA ASP A 43 3.18 -2.10 -5.27
C ASP A 43 2.77 -0.67 -4.90
N ALA A 44 2.29 -0.45 -3.68
CA ALA A 44 1.87 0.87 -3.21
C ALA A 44 3.08 1.83 -3.08
N PHE A 45 4.21 1.33 -2.59
CA PHE A 45 5.45 2.09 -2.52
C PHE A 45 5.95 2.46 -3.92
N GLY A 46 5.96 1.50 -4.84
CA GLY A 46 6.32 1.74 -6.23
C GLY A 46 5.40 2.78 -6.90
N ALA A 47 4.10 2.72 -6.62
CA ALA A 47 3.14 3.69 -7.14
C ALA A 47 3.41 5.11 -6.63
N LEU A 48 3.69 5.29 -5.33
CA LEU A 48 4.03 6.60 -4.77
C LEU A 48 5.32 7.16 -5.38
N ILE A 49 6.35 6.32 -5.50
CA ILE A 49 7.62 6.72 -6.11
C ILE A 49 7.40 7.12 -7.57
N TRP A 50 6.62 6.34 -8.32
CA TRP A 50 6.27 6.68 -9.70
C TRP A 50 5.53 8.03 -9.79
N ILE A 51 4.58 8.27 -8.89
CA ILE A 51 3.86 9.54 -8.82
C ILE A 51 4.86 10.68 -8.60
N LYS A 52 5.74 10.58 -7.63
CA LYS A 52 6.73 11.62 -7.33
C LYS A 52 7.70 11.88 -8.50
N ASP A 53 8.04 10.85 -9.23
CA ASP A 53 8.92 10.96 -10.40
C ASP A 53 8.22 11.60 -11.61
N ASN A 54 6.92 11.34 -11.81
CA ASN A 54 6.23 11.67 -13.05
C ASN A 54 5.16 12.76 -12.93
N ILE A 55 4.69 13.09 -11.72
CA ILE A 55 3.47 13.90 -11.54
C ILE A 55 3.58 15.32 -12.08
N ALA A 56 4.80 15.86 -12.23
CA ALA A 56 5.02 17.17 -12.85
C ALA A 56 4.51 17.23 -14.29
N SER A 57 4.56 16.11 -15.03
CA SER A 57 4.02 16.00 -16.39
C SER A 57 2.49 16.09 -16.44
N TYR A 58 1.84 15.94 -15.28
CA TYR A 58 0.39 16.07 -15.11
C TYR A 58 0.01 17.35 -14.35
N ASN A 59 0.91 18.31 -14.26
CA ASN A 59 0.77 19.56 -13.51
C ASN A 59 0.59 19.38 -11.98
N GLY A 60 1.02 18.26 -11.44
CA GLY A 60 1.04 17.97 -10.01
C GLY A 60 2.35 18.44 -9.36
N ASP A 61 2.30 18.61 -8.04
CA ASP A 61 3.46 18.96 -7.22
C ASP A 61 3.87 17.77 -6.36
N LYS A 62 5.05 17.22 -6.65
CA LYS A 62 5.60 16.07 -5.91
C LYS A 62 5.85 16.31 -4.43
N ASN A 63 5.93 17.59 -4.00
CA ASN A 63 6.15 17.95 -2.61
C ASN A 63 4.82 18.19 -1.85
N ARG A 64 3.69 18.00 -2.51
CA ARG A 64 2.34 18.20 -1.97
C ARG A 64 1.48 16.98 -2.25
N VAL A 65 1.84 15.87 -1.64
CA VAL A 65 1.18 14.58 -1.84
C VAL A 65 0.39 14.21 -0.59
N ALA A 66 -0.85 13.81 -0.77
CA ALA A 66 -1.67 13.18 0.26
C ALA A 66 -2.03 11.76 -0.18
N VAL A 67 -2.11 10.83 0.77
CA VAL A 67 -2.57 9.48 0.54
C VAL A 67 -3.90 9.24 1.25
N THR A 68 -4.77 8.47 0.62
CA THR A 68 -6.06 8.11 1.20
C THR A 68 -6.43 6.68 0.80
N GLY A 69 -7.26 6.07 1.61
CA GLY A 69 -7.78 4.74 1.32
C GLY A 69 -8.80 4.29 2.35
N ASP A 70 -9.60 3.34 1.94
CA ASP A 70 -10.65 2.72 2.72
C ASP A 70 -10.29 1.25 2.99
N SER A 71 -10.58 0.75 4.21
CA SER A 71 -10.35 -0.66 4.58
C SER A 71 -8.90 -1.09 4.32
N ALA A 72 -8.66 -2.04 3.41
CA ALA A 72 -7.32 -2.45 3.00
C ALA A 72 -6.48 -1.29 2.44
N GLY A 73 -7.11 -0.37 1.68
CA GLY A 73 -6.44 0.83 1.18
C GLY A 73 -5.98 1.78 2.29
N ALA A 74 -6.73 1.87 3.39
CA ALA A 74 -6.32 2.63 4.57
C ALA A 74 -5.10 1.98 5.27
N HIS A 75 -5.08 0.65 5.38
CA HIS A 75 -3.91 -0.07 5.90
C HIS A 75 -2.68 0.19 5.04
N ILE A 76 -2.79 0.02 3.71
CA ILE A 76 -1.69 0.26 2.76
C ILE A 76 -1.20 1.72 2.84
N SER A 77 -2.11 2.68 2.94
CA SER A 77 -1.76 4.10 3.12
C SER A 77 -1.06 4.35 4.45
N ALA A 78 -1.45 3.66 5.52
CA ALA A 78 -0.77 3.72 6.81
C ALA A 78 0.66 3.15 6.73
N MET A 79 0.88 2.10 5.96
CA MET A 79 2.22 1.55 5.71
C MET A 79 3.12 2.57 5.00
N ILE A 80 2.61 3.29 4.01
CA ILE A 80 3.33 4.39 3.36
C ILE A 80 3.75 5.45 4.39
N VAL A 81 2.82 5.90 5.23
CA VAL A 81 3.07 6.97 6.21
C VAL A 81 4.10 6.56 7.25
N ASN A 82 4.02 5.33 7.75
CA ASN A 82 4.83 4.88 8.88
C ASN A 82 6.17 4.29 8.45
N LEU A 83 6.23 3.60 7.31
CA LEU A 83 7.40 2.83 6.89
C LEU A 83 8.07 3.38 5.63
N GLY A 84 7.43 4.30 4.90
CA GLY A 84 7.97 4.80 3.65
C GLY A 84 9.37 5.41 3.79
N ASN A 85 9.66 6.07 4.90
CA ASN A 85 10.98 6.63 5.18
C ASN A 85 11.94 5.66 5.88
N GLU A 86 11.45 4.51 6.31
CA GLU A 86 12.26 3.46 6.96
C GLU A 86 12.84 2.46 5.95
N ILE A 87 12.41 2.50 4.70
CA ILE A 87 12.97 1.66 3.63
C ILE A 87 14.47 1.97 3.51
N ASN A 88 15.31 0.99 3.85
CA ASN A 88 16.78 1.05 3.80
C ASN A 88 17.48 1.87 4.89
N ASP A 89 16.86 2.15 6.01
CA ASP A 89 17.66 2.42 7.20
C ASP A 89 18.39 1.13 7.61
N SER A 90 19.69 1.24 7.86
CA SER A 90 20.61 0.11 8.09
C SER A 90 20.38 -0.64 9.41
N ASP A 91 19.31 -0.31 10.13
CA ASP A 91 18.94 -0.99 11.37
C ASP A 91 18.19 -2.29 11.10
N ASP A 92 18.40 -3.30 11.93
CA ASP A 92 17.96 -4.70 11.74
C ASP A 92 16.47 -4.89 11.44
N PHE A 93 15.63 -3.93 11.76
CA PHE A 93 14.20 -3.97 11.50
C PHE A 93 13.87 -3.86 10.00
N SER A 94 14.58 -3.04 9.26
CA SER A 94 14.40 -2.88 7.81
C SER A 94 14.82 -4.11 7.01
N LYS A 95 15.76 -4.90 7.54
CA LYS A 95 16.18 -6.18 6.95
C LYS A 95 15.14 -7.29 7.12
N SER A 96 14.26 -7.17 8.10
CA SER A 96 13.22 -8.17 8.36
C SER A 96 11.91 -7.90 7.58
N LEU A 97 11.73 -6.68 7.07
CA LEU A 97 10.49 -6.26 6.40
C LEU A 97 10.66 -6.03 4.90
N GLU A 98 11.61 -6.59 4.24
CA GLU A 98 11.97 -6.54 2.81
C GLU A 98 10.91 -5.99 1.83
N PHE A 99 10.28 -4.84 2.15
CA PHE A 99 9.37 -4.18 1.25
C PHE A 99 10.16 -3.58 0.08
N THR A 100 10.09 -4.25 -1.04
CA THR A 100 10.75 -3.80 -2.26
C THR A 100 9.75 -3.06 -3.13
N PRO A 101 9.92 -1.75 -3.35
CA PRO A 101 9.08 -1.01 -4.29
C PRO A 101 9.13 -1.62 -5.68
N THR A 102 7.98 -1.80 -6.32
CA THR A 102 7.91 -2.35 -7.69
C THR A 102 8.32 -1.36 -8.77
N TYR A 103 8.56 -0.11 -8.41
CA TYR A 103 9.08 0.92 -9.29
C TYR A 103 10.16 1.72 -8.59
N LEU A 104 11.25 1.98 -9.31
CA LEU A 104 12.28 2.96 -8.98
C LEU A 104 12.58 3.78 -10.23
N PRO A 105 12.87 5.09 -10.10
CA PRO A 105 13.35 5.90 -11.22
C PRO A 105 14.65 5.31 -11.78
N GLN A 106 14.89 5.55 -13.05
CA GLN A 106 16.10 5.06 -13.71
C GLN A 106 17.36 5.50 -12.93
N ASP A 107 18.30 4.57 -12.77
CA ASP A 107 19.57 4.78 -12.06
C ASP A 107 19.45 5.20 -10.57
N THR A 108 18.26 5.03 -9.99
CA THR A 108 18.02 5.30 -8.57
C THR A 108 18.13 4.00 -7.78
N PRO A 109 19.17 3.80 -6.98
CA PRO A 109 19.26 2.63 -6.14
C PRO A 109 18.28 2.73 -4.96
N ILE A 110 17.87 1.58 -4.44
CA ILE A 110 16.87 1.52 -3.37
C ILE A 110 17.28 2.35 -2.13
N HIS A 111 18.57 2.38 -1.79
CA HIS A 111 19.07 3.16 -0.65
C HIS A 111 19.01 4.69 -0.86
N ALA A 112 18.70 5.17 -2.06
CA ALA A 112 18.53 6.59 -2.33
C ALA A 112 17.09 7.09 -2.08
N ILE A 113 16.15 6.22 -1.77
CA ILE A 113 14.73 6.57 -1.56
C ILE A 113 14.58 7.67 -0.51
N LYS A 114 15.23 7.49 0.65
CA LYS A 114 15.18 8.44 1.76
C LYS A 114 15.87 9.76 1.41
N SER A 115 17.07 9.71 0.86
CA SER A 115 17.84 10.93 0.54
C SER A 115 17.22 11.75 -0.58
N GLN A 116 16.41 11.13 -1.45
CA GLN A 116 15.69 11.80 -2.53
C GLN A 116 14.24 12.13 -2.16
N ASP A 117 13.83 11.88 -0.93
CA ASP A 117 12.48 12.17 -0.41
C ASP A 117 11.34 11.54 -1.25
N LEU A 118 11.58 10.32 -1.76
CA LEU A 118 10.65 9.66 -2.68
C LEU A 118 9.40 9.09 -1.99
N MET A 119 9.39 8.99 -0.66
CA MET A 119 8.30 8.37 0.10
C MET A 119 7.56 9.34 1.03
N SER A 120 7.97 10.60 1.12
CA SER A 120 7.29 11.55 2.01
C SER A 120 5.89 11.89 1.49
N VAL A 121 4.95 11.95 2.40
CA VAL A 121 3.59 12.45 2.17
C VAL A 121 3.26 13.50 3.22
N GLN A 122 2.47 14.52 2.83
CA GLN A 122 2.17 15.67 3.69
C GLN A 122 0.86 15.52 4.45
N ALA A 123 -0.01 14.59 4.00
CA ALA A 123 -1.27 14.29 4.67
C ALA A 123 -1.72 12.87 4.37
N SER A 124 -2.54 12.35 5.28
CA SER A 124 -3.21 11.07 5.07
C SER A 124 -4.65 11.12 5.58
N ILE A 125 -5.56 10.45 4.87
CA ILE A 125 -6.95 10.23 5.29
C ILE A 125 -7.20 8.73 5.24
N LEU A 126 -7.32 8.11 6.41
CA LEU A 126 -7.36 6.66 6.57
C LEU A 126 -8.73 6.25 7.11
N SER A 127 -9.56 5.63 6.27
CA SER A 127 -10.93 5.25 6.62
C SER A 127 -11.01 3.78 7.01
N TYR A 128 -11.40 3.49 8.25
CA TYR A 128 -11.70 2.15 8.80
C TYR A 128 -10.70 1.04 8.40
N GLY A 129 -9.40 1.36 8.44
CA GLY A 129 -8.34 0.41 8.09
C GLY A 129 -8.09 -0.67 9.14
N ALA A 130 -7.59 -1.81 8.69
CA ALA A 130 -7.09 -2.86 9.58
C ALA A 130 -5.66 -2.47 10.06
N PHE A 131 -5.57 -1.70 11.12
CA PHE A 131 -4.29 -1.15 11.60
C PHE A 131 -3.55 -2.09 12.55
N ASP A 132 -4.24 -3.05 13.15
CA ASP A 132 -3.67 -4.08 14.00
C ASP A 132 -3.88 -5.46 13.38
N ILE A 133 -3.07 -5.77 12.38
CA ILE A 133 -3.10 -7.07 11.68
C ILE A 133 -2.70 -8.20 12.63
N TYR A 134 -1.75 -7.95 13.54
CA TYR A 134 -1.32 -8.96 14.49
C TYR A 134 -2.46 -9.44 15.38
N SER A 135 -3.18 -8.51 16.03
CA SER A 135 -4.35 -8.89 16.85
C SER A 135 -5.44 -9.56 16.00
N SER A 136 -5.66 -9.08 14.78
CA SER A 136 -6.61 -9.71 13.86
C SER A 136 -6.25 -11.16 13.56
N ALA A 137 -4.97 -11.43 13.35
CA ALA A 137 -4.47 -12.78 13.10
C ALA A 137 -4.64 -13.71 14.32
N ILE A 138 -4.14 -13.30 15.50
CA ILE A 138 -4.19 -14.14 16.71
C ILE A 138 -5.60 -14.37 17.25
N TYR A 139 -6.55 -13.45 17.00
CA TYR A 139 -7.95 -13.63 17.37
C TYR A 139 -8.79 -14.35 16.31
N GLY A 140 -8.15 -14.91 15.27
CA GLY A 140 -8.76 -15.79 14.30
C GLY A 140 -9.55 -15.08 13.19
N LEU A 141 -9.43 -13.75 13.04
CA LEU A 141 -10.03 -13.05 11.90
C LEU A 141 -9.45 -13.57 10.57
N GLU A 142 -8.16 -13.87 10.55
CA GLU A 142 -7.42 -14.40 9.42
C GLU A 142 -7.59 -15.92 9.22
N SER A 143 -8.36 -16.58 10.10
CA SER A 143 -8.63 -18.01 9.95
C SER A 143 -9.47 -18.30 8.70
N SER A 144 -9.09 -19.30 7.93
CA SER A 144 -9.87 -19.81 6.78
C SER A 144 -11.28 -20.28 7.16
N ARG A 145 -11.54 -20.51 8.44
CA ARG A 145 -12.86 -20.87 8.98
C ARG A 145 -13.72 -19.66 9.32
N ASN A 146 -13.18 -18.43 9.25
CA ASN A 146 -13.95 -17.24 9.56
C ASN A 146 -15.01 -17.01 8.46
N PRO A 147 -16.31 -16.93 8.80
CA PRO A 147 -17.38 -16.71 7.83
C PRO A 147 -17.21 -15.42 7.00
N PHE A 148 -16.51 -14.42 7.53
CA PHE A 148 -16.26 -13.15 6.83
C PHE A 148 -15.56 -13.39 5.48
N TRP A 149 -14.51 -14.23 5.45
CA TRP A 149 -13.80 -14.54 4.21
C TRP A 149 -14.64 -15.33 3.22
N TYR A 150 -15.43 -16.26 3.74
CA TYR A 150 -16.36 -17.05 2.92
C TYR A 150 -17.41 -16.18 2.24
N PHE A 151 -18.04 -15.27 2.99
CA PHE A 151 -19.11 -14.41 2.45
C PHE A 151 -18.58 -13.24 1.62
N SER A 152 -17.37 -12.80 1.85
CA SER A 152 -16.75 -11.73 1.05
C SER A 152 -16.27 -12.20 -0.32
N GLY A 153 -16.32 -13.50 -0.60
CA GLY A 153 -15.76 -14.09 -1.83
C GLY A 153 -14.23 -14.03 -1.90
N SER A 154 -13.59 -13.73 -0.77
CA SER A 154 -12.14 -13.66 -0.67
C SER A 154 -11.55 -15.06 -0.49
N THR A 155 -10.26 -15.20 -0.75
CA THR A 155 -9.53 -16.45 -0.51
C THR A 155 -9.58 -16.83 0.97
N PRO A 156 -9.69 -18.14 1.31
CA PRO A 156 -9.68 -18.61 2.70
C PRO A 156 -8.29 -18.52 3.37
N ARG A 157 -7.29 -18.02 2.69
CA ARG A 157 -5.95 -17.84 3.19
C ARG A 157 -5.81 -16.48 3.88
N GLY A 158 -5.04 -16.41 4.97
CA GLY A 158 -4.77 -15.16 5.67
C GLY A 158 -3.85 -14.20 4.89
N VAL A 159 -3.73 -12.97 5.37
CA VAL A 159 -2.93 -11.92 4.72
C VAL A 159 -1.44 -12.26 4.58
N PHE A 160 -0.92 -13.15 5.43
CA PHE A 160 0.48 -13.57 5.37
C PHE A 160 0.70 -14.85 4.54
N GLY A 161 -0.36 -15.42 3.97
CA GLY A 161 -0.29 -16.65 3.19
C GLY A 161 -0.11 -17.92 4.04
N ASP A 162 0.07 -19.05 3.35
CA ASP A 162 0.15 -20.37 4.01
C ASP A 162 1.52 -20.67 4.63
N GLU A 163 2.54 -19.87 4.29
CA GLU A 163 3.91 -20.10 4.75
C GLU A 163 4.15 -19.64 6.18
N TYR A 164 3.25 -18.80 6.73
CA TYR A 164 3.40 -18.26 8.07
C TYR A 164 2.43 -18.97 9.03
N SER A 165 3.00 -19.66 9.99
CA SER A 165 2.27 -20.13 11.15
C SER A 165 2.10 -18.98 12.14
N TYR A 166 0.88 -18.68 12.55
CA TYR A 166 0.61 -17.69 13.59
C TYR A 166 0.91 -18.21 15.01
N PHE A 167 1.47 -19.43 15.12
CA PHE A 167 1.83 -20.07 16.39
C PHE A 167 3.09 -20.92 16.27
#